data_17094413d36b705d392ae4df88a9326c
#
_entry.id   17094413d36b705d392ae4df88a9326c
#
_cell.length_a   1.000
_cell.length_b   1.000
_cell.length_c   1.000
_cell.angle_alpha   90.00
_cell.angle_beta   90.00
_cell.angle_gamma   90.00
#
_symmetry.space_group_name_H-M   'P 1'
#
loop_
_entity.id
_entity.type
_entity.pdbx_description
1 polymer ?
#
loop_
_entity_poly.entity_id
_entity_poly.type
_entity_poly.pdbx_seq_one_letter_code
_entity_poly.pdbx_strand_id
1 'polypeptide(L)'
;MRGAGWLVTASALTLAALVHAAHGGEKPPSASSASSASPSSSGVDAISAAGAPPPPALPTHIPVTPPNYEVLDAGSDRPIRVLPAATPGRRVLVYLHGYCGDVNAVGAFVPAAAHEGALIALLGDQPCKDKPGRFKWSTDSHALDQRIQRAIRLVNHTHAWDLDGSDVTLFGYSQGALRAEALVRYYAKRYPRVILGGPPRRLKVEHFKHVQAIAVFGGELEDTSQMIAGAEDLIAAGFRARFFLLPSVDHGDFGGELAGNLALSEILDFLSPPPPVIEPATEPAAPTKVAQ
;
A
#
# COMPACT_ATOMS: atom_id res chain seq x y z
N MET A 1 -62.44 13.20 -12.66
CA MET A 1 -62.49 13.04 -14.12
C MET A 1 -61.11 12.70 -14.64
N ARG A 2 -60.97 11.52 -15.36
CA ARG A 2 -59.88 11.06 -16.21
C ARG A 2 -58.46 11.04 -15.55
N GLY A 3 -57.81 9.97 -15.14
CA GLY A 3 -57.70 8.63 -15.75
C GLY A 3 -56.59 8.61 -16.80
N ALA A 4 -55.31 8.33 -16.43
CA ALA A 4 -54.28 7.90 -17.38
C ALA A 4 -53.39 6.85 -16.68
N GLY A 5 -53.66 5.58 -17.05
CA GLY A 5 -52.82 4.46 -16.67
C GLY A 5 -51.58 4.37 -17.58
N TRP A 6 -50.44 3.98 -17.01
CA TRP A 6 -49.23 3.59 -17.74
C TRP A 6 -49.07 2.09 -17.61
N LEU A 7 -49.14 1.43 -18.77
CA LEU A 7 -48.78 0.02 -18.97
C LEU A 7 -47.26 -0.16 -18.85
N VAL A 8 -46.85 -1.07 -17.97
CA VAL A 8 -45.49 -1.58 -17.90
C VAL A 8 -45.43 -2.87 -18.71
N THR A 9 -44.77 -2.84 -19.84
CA THR A 9 -44.45 -4.04 -20.63
C THR A 9 -43.21 -4.70 -20.06
N ALA A 10 -43.35 -5.91 -19.54
CA ALA A 10 -42.26 -6.78 -19.16
C ALA A 10 -41.67 -7.49 -20.42
N SER A 11 -40.43 -7.23 -20.74
CA SER A 11 -39.66 -8.02 -21.73
C SER A 11 -38.86 -9.10 -21.03
N ALA A 12 -39.25 -10.34 -21.24
CA ALA A 12 -38.50 -11.52 -20.84
C ALA A 12 -37.35 -11.74 -21.82
N LEU A 13 -36.11 -11.71 -21.34
CA LEU A 13 -34.93 -12.18 -22.07
C LEU A 13 -34.54 -13.57 -21.59
N THR A 14 -34.74 -14.55 -22.47
CA THR A 14 -34.37 -15.94 -22.33
C THR A 14 -32.84 -16.06 -22.49
N LEU A 15 -32.15 -16.54 -21.47
CA LEU A 15 -30.71 -16.86 -21.53
C LEU A 15 -30.54 -18.35 -21.85
N ALA A 16 -30.02 -18.63 -23.06
CA ALA A 16 -29.68 -19.98 -23.50
C ALA A 16 -28.40 -20.46 -22.83
N ALA A 17 -28.48 -21.58 -22.13
CA ALA A 17 -27.34 -22.29 -21.58
C ALA A 17 -26.64 -23.12 -22.68
N LEU A 18 -25.36 -22.87 -22.95
CA LEU A 18 -24.49 -23.70 -23.78
C LEU A 18 -23.63 -24.56 -22.84
N VAL A 19 -23.98 -25.86 -22.83
CA VAL A 19 -23.17 -26.91 -22.23
C VAL A 19 -22.08 -27.29 -23.24
N HIS A 20 -20.79 -27.20 -22.86
CA HIS A 20 -19.70 -27.84 -23.62
C HIS A 20 -19.08 -28.95 -22.80
N ALA A 21 -19.09 -30.11 -23.42
CA ALA A 21 -18.64 -31.38 -22.89
C ALA A 21 -17.12 -31.50 -22.79
N ALA A 22 -16.71 -32.33 -21.85
CA ALA A 22 -15.37 -32.78 -21.59
C ALA A 22 -14.63 -33.36 -22.80
N HIS A 23 -13.37 -33.02 -22.95
CA HIS A 23 -12.38 -33.82 -23.68
C HIS A 23 -11.22 -34.15 -22.74
N GLY A 24 -11.02 -35.43 -22.54
CA GLY A 24 -9.87 -35.97 -21.85
C GLY A 24 -8.59 -35.75 -22.67
N GLY A 25 -7.55 -35.35 -21.97
CA GLY A 25 -6.21 -35.14 -22.51
C GLY A 25 -5.20 -35.97 -21.74
N GLU A 26 -4.49 -36.81 -22.50
CA GLU A 26 -3.51 -37.79 -22.10
C GLU A 26 -2.36 -37.24 -21.24
N LYS A 27 -1.87 -38.10 -20.37
CA LYS A 27 -0.69 -37.98 -19.55
C LYS A 27 0.57 -38.14 -20.43
N PRO A 28 1.53 -37.21 -20.47
CA PRO A 28 2.81 -37.41 -21.16
C PRO A 28 3.73 -38.39 -20.39
N PRO A 29 4.59 -39.15 -21.11
CA PRO A 29 5.43 -40.17 -20.52
C PRO A 29 6.63 -39.58 -19.78
N SER A 30 7.05 -40.23 -18.71
CA SER A 30 8.23 -39.99 -17.91
C SER A 30 9.51 -40.15 -18.73
N ALA A 31 10.32 -39.11 -18.83
CA ALA A 31 11.64 -39.15 -19.44
C ALA A 31 12.69 -39.61 -18.42
N SER A 32 13.45 -40.59 -18.90
CA SER A 32 14.58 -41.29 -18.33
C SER A 32 15.74 -40.37 -17.90
N SER A 33 16.32 -40.70 -16.77
CA SER A 33 17.54 -40.19 -16.20
C SER A 33 18.76 -40.33 -17.15
N ALA A 34 19.35 -39.21 -17.54
CA ALA A 34 20.68 -39.18 -18.13
C ALA A 34 21.70 -38.64 -17.10
N SER A 35 22.58 -39.51 -16.69
CA SER A 35 23.81 -39.25 -15.92
C SER A 35 24.73 -38.36 -16.76
N SER A 36 25.13 -37.18 -16.28
CA SER A 36 26.19 -36.38 -16.85
C SER A 36 27.27 -36.12 -15.83
N ALA A 37 28.49 -36.50 -16.20
CA ALA A 37 29.72 -36.39 -15.46
C ALA A 37 30.09 -34.94 -15.15
N SER A 38 30.59 -34.72 -13.94
CA SER A 38 31.15 -33.44 -13.49
C SER A 38 32.53 -33.23 -14.10
N PRO A 39 32.87 -32.04 -14.61
CA PRO A 39 34.26 -31.66 -14.84
C PRO A 39 34.88 -31.12 -13.53
N SER A 40 36.08 -31.63 -13.24
CA SER A 40 36.95 -31.14 -12.17
C SER A 40 37.32 -29.67 -12.39
N SER A 41 36.97 -28.82 -11.44
CA SER A 41 37.45 -27.43 -11.40
C SER A 41 38.74 -27.34 -10.61
N SER A 42 39.79 -26.91 -11.31
CA SER A 42 41.08 -26.47 -10.80
C SER A 42 40.90 -25.31 -9.79
N GLY A 43 41.75 -25.38 -8.73
CA GLY A 43 41.71 -24.44 -7.61
C GLY A 43 41.96 -22.99 -8.02
N VAL A 44 41.15 -22.15 -7.42
CA VAL A 44 41.43 -20.72 -7.25
C VAL A 44 41.61 -20.47 -5.76
N ASP A 45 42.72 -19.87 -5.42
CA ASP A 45 43.12 -19.53 -4.06
C ASP A 45 42.04 -18.65 -3.40
N ALA A 46 41.49 -19.13 -2.28
CA ALA A 46 40.59 -18.39 -1.44
C ALA A 46 41.34 -17.22 -0.76
N ILE A 47 41.12 -16.01 -1.26
CA ILE A 47 41.50 -14.79 -0.55
C ILE A 47 40.61 -14.75 0.72
N SER A 48 41.25 -14.99 1.86
CA SER A 48 40.63 -14.86 3.18
C SER A 48 40.22 -13.41 3.39
N ALA A 49 38.93 -13.09 3.15
CA ALA A 49 38.35 -11.82 3.54
C ALA A 49 38.29 -11.80 5.07
N ALA A 50 39.15 -10.99 5.69
CA ALA A 50 39.07 -10.69 7.11
C ALA A 50 37.63 -10.25 7.46
N GLY A 51 37.01 -11.00 8.38
CA GLY A 51 35.60 -10.86 8.70
C GLY A 51 35.24 -9.47 9.16
N ALA A 52 34.29 -8.86 8.47
CA ALA A 52 33.54 -7.73 9.03
C ALA A 52 32.86 -8.18 10.34
N PRO A 53 32.88 -7.36 11.39
CA PRO A 53 32.18 -7.71 12.63
C PRO A 53 30.70 -7.96 12.31
N PRO A 54 30.06 -8.97 12.96
CA PRO A 54 28.65 -9.22 12.77
C PRO A 54 27.88 -7.94 13.10
N PRO A 55 26.80 -7.62 12.35
CA PRO A 55 25.96 -6.48 12.68
C PRO A 55 25.46 -6.61 14.13
N PRO A 56 25.33 -5.48 14.86
CA PRO A 56 24.86 -5.52 16.24
C PRO A 56 23.51 -6.22 16.29
N ALA A 57 23.38 -7.19 17.20
CA ALA A 57 22.14 -7.90 17.42
C ALA A 57 21.05 -6.88 17.75
N LEU A 58 19.96 -6.89 16.98
CA LEU A 58 18.78 -6.06 17.26
C LEU A 58 18.29 -6.33 18.68
N PRO A 59 17.95 -5.29 19.46
CA PRO A 59 17.50 -5.49 20.83
C PRO A 59 16.25 -6.37 20.87
N THR A 60 16.37 -7.53 21.49
CA THR A 60 15.28 -8.45 21.75
C THR A 60 14.29 -7.80 22.70
N HIS A 61 13.07 -7.52 22.21
CA HIS A 61 11.91 -7.04 22.96
C HIS A 61 12.07 -5.71 23.72
N ILE A 62 11.73 -4.64 23.02
CA ILE A 62 11.18 -3.45 23.68
C ILE A 62 9.66 -3.72 23.78
N PRO A 63 9.07 -3.75 25.00
CA PRO A 63 7.61 -3.84 25.13
C PRO A 63 7.01 -2.59 24.52
N VAL A 64 6.38 -2.72 23.35
CA VAL A 64 5.64 -1.63 22.73
C VAL A 64 4.26 -1.62 23.38
N THR A 65 3.96 -0.55 24.09
CA THR A 65 2.60 -0.30 24.59
C THR A 65 1.65 -0.28 23.39
N PRO A 66 0.59 -1.10 23.37
CA PRO A 66 -0.37 -1.06 22.27
C PRO A 66 -0.84 0.37 22.08
N PRO A 67 -0.82 0.89 20.86
CA PRO A 67 -1.27 2.25 20.63
C PRO A 67 -2.74 2.38 20.99
N ASN A 68 -3.09 3.42 21.70
CA ASN A 68 -4.46 3.76 21.99
C ASN A 68 -5.14 4.25 20.70
N TYR A 69 -5.69 3.31 19.92
CA TYR A 69 -6.60 3.68 18.87
C TYR A 69 -7.87 4.24 19.48
N GLU A 70 -8.28 5.36 18.99
CA GLU A 70 -9.65 5.81 19.21
C GLU A 70 -10.57 5.16 18.16
N VAL A 71 -11.75 4.76 18.59
CA VAL A 71 -12.80 4.25 17.71
C VAL A 71 -13.88 5.32 17.61
N LEU A 72 -14.02 5.94 16.43
CA LEU A 72 -15.07 6.91 16.18
C LEU A 72 -16.26 6.25 15.51
N ASP A 73 -17.45 6.57 16.00
CA ASP A 73 -18.71 6.21 15.36
C ASP A 73 -18.89 7.08 14.11
N ALA A 74 -18.96 6.44 12.96
CA ALA A 74 -19.19 7.10 11.67
C ALA A 74 -20.68 7.13 11.26
N GLY A 75 -21.60 6.97 12.20
CA GLY A 75 -23.05 7.03 11.98
C GLY A 75 -23.55 5.88 11.10
N SER A 76 -23.99 6.18 9.88
CA SER A 76 -24.47 5.17 8.94
C SER A 76 -23.39 4.31 8.30
N ASP A 77 -22.13 4.66 8.49
CA ASP A 77 -20.97 3.86 8.05
C ASP A 77 -20.42 3.03 9.22
N ARG A 78 -19.41 2.20 8.95
CA ARG A 78 -18.73 1.43 9.98
C ARG A 78 -17.82 2.33 10.81
N PRO A 79 -17.62 2.00 12.09
CA PRO A 79 -16.67 2.72 12.93
C PRO A 79 -15.27 2.77 12.29
N ILE A 80 -14.60 3.88 12.46
CA ILE A 80 -13.23 4.09 12.01
C ILE A 80 -12.28 4.03 13.20
N ARG A 81 -11.06 3.61 12.96
CA ARG A 81 -9.99 3.68 13.96
C ARG A 81 -9.09 4.86 13.63
N VAL A 82 -8.79 5.63 14.65
CA VAL A 82 -7.96 6.83 14.52
C VAL A 82 -6.78 6.74 15.46
N LEU A 83 -5.62 7.02 14.94
CA LEU A 83 -4.42 7.26 15.73
C LEU A 83 -4.01 8.71 15.52
N PRO A 84 -3.91 9.51 16.59
CA PRO A 84 -3.46 10.89 16.47
C PRO A 84 -2.00 10.95 16.02
N ALA A 85 -1.65 12.00 15.29
CA ALA A 85 -0.26 12.32 14.99
C ALA A 85 0.52 12.58 16.29
N ALA A 86 1.77 12.17 16.33
CA ALA A 86 2.68 12.51 17.44
C ALA A 86 2.95 14.03 17.52
N THR A 87 2.89 14.69 16.38
CA THR A 87 2.99 16.15 16.26
C THR A 87 1.80 16.67 15.49
N PRO A 88 1.14 17.74 15.95
CA PRO A 88 0.04 18.34 15.21
C PRO A 88 0.48 18.68 13.77
N GLY A 89 -0.33 18.29 12.80
CA GLY A 89 -0.05 18.50 11.38
C GLY A 89 -1.28 18.28 10.51
N ARG A 90 -1.14 18.58 9.23
CA ARG A 90 -2.24 18.44 8.26
C ARG A 90 -2.22 17.13 7.51
N ARG A 91 -1.13 16.35 7.61
CA ARG A 91 -0.99 15.09 6.89
C ARG A 91 -1.87 14.01 7.47
N VAL A 92 -2.40 13.17 6.59
CA VAL A 92 -3.21 12.02 6.97
C VAL A 92 -2.77 10.79 6.18
N LEU A 93 -2.59 9.69 6.89
CA LEU A 93 -2.37 8.35 6.35
C LEU A 93 -3.68 7.58 6.45
N VAL A 94 -4.20 7.08 5.32
CA VAL A 94 -5.43 6.27 5.30
C VAL A 94 -5.10 4.83 4.98
N TYR A 95 -5.42 3.91 5.90
CA TYR A 95 -5.17 2.48 5.75
C TYR A 95 -6.40 1.72 5.25
N LEU A 96 -6.18 0.87 4.23
CA LEU A 96 -7.15 -0.02 3.61
C LEU A 96 -6.66 -1.47 3.75
N HIS A 97 -7.30 -2.26 4.59
CA HIS A 97 -6.90 -3.64 4.91
C HIS A 97 -7.08 -4.64 3.75
N GLY A 98 -6.50 -5.83 3.87
CA GLY A 98 -6.63 -6.93 2.92
C GLY A 98 -8.02 -7.58 2.88
N TYR A 99 -8.22 -8.54 1.98
CA TYR A 99 -9.48 -9.31 1.84
C TYR A 99 -9.84 -10.02 3.15
N CYS A 100 -11.02 -9.74 3.67
CA CYS A 100 -11.48 -10.24 4.98
C CYS A 100 -10.43 -10.04 6.09
N GLY A 101 -9.64 -8.97 5.97
CA GLY A 101 -8.56 -8.65 6.88
C GLY A 101 -9.05 -8.02 8.18
N ASP A 102 -8.09 -7.78 9.07
CA ASP A 102 -8.30 -7.04 10.29
C ASP A 102 -7.75 -5.62 10.15
N VAL A 103 -8.56 -4.65 10.48
CA VAL A 103 -8.10 -3.26 10.56
C VAL A 103 -7.02 -3.08 11.63
N ASN A 104 -6.99 -3.96 12.65
CA ASN A 104 -5.96 -3.94 13.68
C ASN A 104 -4.57 -4.32 13.18
N ALA A 105 -4.47 -4.98 12.00
CA ALA A 105 -3.18 -5.30 11.41
C ALA A 105 -2.28 -4.08 11.19
N VAL A 106 -2.88 -2.89 11.06
CA VAL A 106 -2.14 -1.62 11.00
C VAL A 106 -1.36 -1.34 12.30
N GLY A 107 -1.66 -2.05 13.40
CA GLY A 107 -0.96 -1.93 14.70
C GLY A 107 0.55 -2.12 14.59
N ALA A 108 1.01 -2.98 13.67
CA ALA A 108 2.43 -3.16 13.40
C ALA A 108 3.15 -1.89 12.91
N PHE A 109 2.42 -0.89 12.44
CA PHE A 109 2.98 0.32 11.82
C PHE A 109 2.75 1.60 12.62
N VAL A 110 2.14 1.49 13.79
CA VAL A 110 1.57 2.65 14.48
C VAL A 110 2.58 3.73 14.89
N PRO A 111 3.72 3.42 15.54
CA PRO A 111 4.67 4.47 15.90
C PRO A 111 5.16 5.25 14.68
N ALA A 112 5.51 4.56 13.59
CA ALA A 112 5.95 5.21 12.35
C ALA A 112 4.84 6.07 11.73
N ALA A 113 3.60 5.54 11.68
CA ALA A 113 2.46 6.27 11.14
C ALA A 113 2.16 7.55 11.93
N ALA A 114 2.27 7.51 13.26
CA ALA A 114 2.04 8.68 14.12
C ALA A 114 3.07 9.80 13.89
N HIS A 115 4.28 9.48 13.47
CA HIS A 115 5.29 10.49 13.10
C HIS A 115 4.99 11.17 11.76
N GLU A 116 4.37 10.46 10.81
CA GLU A 116 4.01 11.05 9.51
C GLU A 116 2.78 11.96 9.61
N GLY A 117 1.79 11.59 10.40
CA GLY A 117 0.55 12.32 10.55
C GLY A 117 -0.52 11.51 11.27
N ALA A 118 -1.77 11.95 11.21
CA ALA A 118 -2.87 11.15 11.73
C ALA A 118 -3.12 9.92 10.85
N LEU A 119 -3.29 8.75 11.49
CA LEU A 119 -3.69 7.52 10.81
C LEU A 119 -5.19 7.30 10.95
N ILE A 120 -5.87 7.10 9.83
CA ILE A 120 -7.29 6.70 9.78
C ILE A 120 -7.37 5.32 9.13
N ALA A 121 -7.82 4.31 9.88
CA ALA A 121 -8.01 2.96 9.36
C ALA A 121 -9.50 2.66 9.18
N LEU A 122 -9.87 2.33 7.94
CA LEU A 122 -11.24 2.05 7.54
C LEU A 122 -11.52 0.55 7.47
N LEU A 123 -12.73 0.14 7.83
CA LEU A 123 -13.25 -1.20 7.54
C LEU A 123 -13.84 -1.26 6.13
N GLY A 124 -13.69 -2.40 5.45
CA GLY A 124 -14.32 -2.65 4.15
C GLY A 124 -15.85 -2.52 4.21
N ASP A 125 -16.48 -2.25 3.08
CA ASP A 125 -17.92 -1.98 2.97
C ASP A 125 -18.78 -3.25 2.87
N GLN A 126 -18.18 -4.42 2.60
CA GLN A 126 -18.89 -5.68 2.45
C GLN A 126 -18.49 -6.68 3.54
N PRO A 127 -19.45 -7.32 4.23
CA PRO A 127 -19.12 -8.38 5.19
C PRO A 127 -18.59 -9.63 4.49
N CYS A 128 -17.69 -10.35 5.16
CA CYS A 128 -17.23 -11.65 4.71
C CYS A 128 -18.18 -12.75 5.19
N LYS A 129 -18.64 -13.63 4.27
CA LYS A 129 -19.61 -14.68 4.58
C LYS A 129 -19.10 -15.66 5.62
N ASP A 130 -17.84 -16.09 5.46
CA ASP A 130 -17.24 -17.19 6.24
C ASP A 130 -16.38 -16.70 7.43
N LYS A 131 -16.33 -15.40 7.65
CA LYS A 131 -15.53 -14.78 8.73
C LYS A 131 -16.35 -13.67 9.39
N PRO A 132 -17.20 -13.96 10.37
CA PRO A 132 -17.99 -12.98 11.08
C PRO A 132 -17.12 -11.84 11.66
N GLY A 133 -17.58 -10.61 11.54
CA GLY A 133 -16.82 -9.42 11.99
C GLY A 133 -15.69 -8.98 11.07
N ARG A 134 -15.40 -9.73 9.98
CA ARG A 134 -14.43 -9.35 8.97
C ARG A 134 -15.10 -8.76 7.74
N PHE A 135 -14.37 -7.92 7.03
CA PHE A 135 -14.87 -7.16 5.90
C PHE A 135 -13.94 -7.23 4.69
N LYS A 136 -14.50 -6.98 3.52
CA LYS A 136 -13.81 -6.84 2.25
C LYS A 136 -14.28 -5.57 1.54
N TRP A 137 -13.59 -5.19 0.49
CA TRP A 137 -13.89 -3.98 -0.26
C TRP A 137 -14.69 -4.29 -1.52
N SER A 138 -15.71 -3.50 -1.80
CA SER A 138 -16.34 -3.44 -3.12
C SER A 138 -15.37 -2.83 -4.15
N THR A 139 -15.81 -2.82 -5.41
CA THR A 139 -15.04 -2.20 -6.50
C THR A 139 -15.41 -0.74 -6.76
N ASP A 140 -16.34 -0.18 -5.98
CA ASP A 140 -16.80 1.19 -6.15
C ASP A 140 -15.79 2.18 -5.55
N SER A 141 -14.89 2.67 -6.40
CA SER A 141 -13.87 3.65 -6.01
C SER A 141 -14.46 5.01 -5.66
N HIS A 142 -15.63 5.38 -6.21
CA HIS A 142 -16.25 6.64 -5.90
C HIS A 142 -16.85 6.62 -4.49
N ALA A 143 -17.57 5.56 -4.15
CA ALA A 143 -18.10 5.39 -2.79
C ALA A 143 -16.95 5.33 -1.76
N LEU A 144 -15.83 4.65 -2.09
CA LEU A 144 -14.68 4.57 -1.20
C LEU A 144 -14.01 5.94 -1.01
N ASP A 145 -13.80 6.73 -2.09
CA ASP A 145 -13.28 8.09 -1.99
C ASP A 145 -14.16 8.96 -1.09
N GLN A 146 -15.47 8.91 -1.28
CA GLN A 146 -16.41 9.65 -0.42
C GLN A 146 -16.33 9.22 1.05
N ARG A 147 -16.14 7.91 1.32
CA ARG A 147 -15.99 7.39 2.69
C ARG A 147 -14.72 7.94 3.34
N ILE A 148 -13.60 7.93 2.62
CA ILE A 148 -12.33 8.51 3.09
C ILE A 148 -12.52 9.98 3.44
N GLN A 149 -13.12 10.76 2.54
CA GLN A 149 -13.33 12.18 2.77
C GLN A 149 -14.30 12.45 3.95
N ARG A 150 -15.32 11.62 4.14
CA ARG A 150 -16.20 11.72 5.33
C ARG A 150 -15.45 11.39 6.62
N ALA A 151 -14.60 10.36 6.60
CA ALA A 151 -13.78 9.97 7.75
C ALA A 151 -12.84 11.11 8.17
N ILE A 152 -12.13 11.74 7.23
CA ILE A 152 -11.26 12.89 7.50
C ILE A 152 -12.05 14.05 8.10
N ARG A 153 -13.21 14.39 7.54
CA ARG A 153 -14.07 15.45 8.11
C ARG A 153 -14.58 15.12 9.52
N LEU A 154 -14.94 13.86 9.77
CA LEU A 154 -15.36 13.41 11.09
C LEU A 154 -14.24 13.60 12.11
N VAL A 155 -13.02 13.16 11.78
CA VAL A 155 -11.84 13.31 12.64
C VAL A 155 -11.53 14.79 12.90
N ASN A 156 -11.55 15.63 11.85
CA ASN A 156 -11.35 17.07 11.99
C ASN A 156 -12.37 17.70 12.92
N HIS A 157 -13.66 17.32 12.77
CA HIS A 157 -14.71 17.84 13.62
C HIS A 157 -14.59 17.39 15.08
N THR A 158 -14.27 16.10 15.30
CA THR A 158 -14.21 15.52 16.65
C THR A 158 -13.03 16.08 17.46
N HIS A 159 -11.88 16.29 16.81
CA HIS A 159 -10.64 16.69 17.48
C HIS A 159 -10.27 18.17 17.28
N ALA A 160 -11.04 18.92 16.53
CA ALA A 160 -10.69 20.27 16.08
C ALA A 160 -9.33 20.30 15.35
N TRP A 161 -9.05 19.26 14.55
CA TRP A 161 -7.85 19.18 13.71
C TRP A 161 -8.11 19.79 12.32
N ASP A 162 -7.03 20.04 11.56
CA ASP A 162 -7.06 20.56 10.19
C ASP A 162 -6.35 19.60 9.22
N LEU A 163 -6.76 18.32 9.24
CA LEU A 163 -6.24 17.32 8.31
C LEU A 163 -6.65 17.66 6.87
N ASP A 164 -5.69 17.59 5.96
CA ASP A 164 -5.90 17.95 4.56
C ASP A 164 -6.39 16.75 3.74
N GLY A 165 -7.68 16.72 3.43
CA GLY A 165 -8.26 15.70 2.56
C GLY A 165 -7.81 15.76 1.10
N SER A 166 -7.02 16.76 0.70
CA SER A 166 -6.42 16.87 -0.63
C SER A 166 -4.95 16.42 -0.68
N ASP A 167 -4.35 16.07 0.47
CA ASP A 167 -2.95 15.62 0.58
C ASP A 167 -2.85 14.34 1.41
N VAL A 168 -3.54 13.30 0.97
CA VAL A 168 -3.65 12.01 1.66
C VAL A 168 -2.59 11.03 1.17
N THR A 169 -1.89 10.39 2.09
CA THR A 169 -1.10 9.19 1.80
C THR A 169 -2.01 7.97 1.93
N LEU A 170 -2.21 7.21 0.83
CA LEU A 170 -2.95 5.95 0.89
C LEU A 170 -2.01 4.80 1.26
N PHE A 171 -2.44 3.96 2.18
CA PHE A 171 -1.78 2.70 2.50
C PHE A 171 -2.76 1.55 2.28
N GLY A 172 -2.63 0.83 1.17
CA GLY A 172 -3.42 -0.35 0.87
C GLY A 172 -2.63 -1.62 1.04
N TYR A 173 -3.22 -2.65 1.67
CA TYR A 173 -2.62 -3.97 1.78
C TYR A 173 -3.45 -5.03 1.05
N SER A 174 -2.82 -5.91 0.24
CA SER A 174 -3.47 -7.00 -0.49
C SER A 174 -4.67 -6.50 -1.31
N GLN A 175 -5.93 -6.86 -1.00
CA GLN A 175 -7.12 -6.29 -1.64
C GLN A 175 -7.18 -4.76 -1.47
N GLY A 176 -6.76 -4.23 -0.32
CA GLY A 176 -6.64 -2.79 -0.08
C GLY A 176 -5.67 -2.11 -1.04
N ALA A 177 -4.57 -2.78 -1.42
CA ALA A 177 -3.64 -2.26 -2.43
C ALA A 177 -4.31 -2.08 -3.80
N LEU A 178 -5.17 -3.02 -4.20
CA LEU A 178 -5.97 -2.87 -5.43
C LEU A 178 -6.97 -1.70 -5.36
N ARG A 179 -7.49 -1.41 -4.16
CA ARG A 179 -8.38 -0.27 -3.96
C ARG A 179 -7.61 1.04 -3.97
N ALA A 180 -6.44 1.08 -3.34
CA ALA A 180 -5.54 2.24 -3.39
C ALA A 180 -5.11 2.54 -4.84
N GLU A 181 -4.70 1.53 -5.62
CA GLU A 181 -4.40 1.68 -7.06
C GLU A 181 -5.61 2.26 -7.83
N ALA A 182 -6.82 1.78 -7.56
CA ALA A 182 -8.02 2.31 -8.20
C ALA A 182 -8.33 3.77 -7.79
N LEU A 183 -8.12 4.12 -6.52
CA LEU A 183 -8.29 5.48 -6.04
C LEU A 183 -7.31 6.46 -6.70
N VAL A 184 -6.02 6.12 -6.76
CA VAL A 184 -5.03 7.01 -7.40
C VAL A 184 -5.27 7.17 -8.90
N ARG A 185 -5.84 6.16 -9.57
CA ARG A 185 -6.23 6.25 -10.98
C ARG A 185 -7.26 7.36 -11.22
N TYR A 186 -8.25 7.50 -10.32
CA TYR A 186 -9.37 8.42 -10.52
C TYR A 186 -9.22 9.74 -9.74
N TYR A 187 -8.48 9.75 -8.63
CA TYR A 187 -8.39 10.86 -7.68
C TYR A 187 -6.96 11.22 -7.29
N ALA A 188 -5.99 11.04 -8.18
CA ALA A 188 -4.57 11.23 -7.89
C ALA A 188 -4.21 12.59 -7.25
N LYS A 189 -4.98 13.65 -7.53
CA LYS A 189 -4.77 14.97 -6.90
C LYS A 189 -5.02 14.96 -5.38
N ARG A 190 -5.82 14.02 -4.89
CA ARG A 190 -6.09 13.84 -3.44
C ARG A 190 -5.12 12.88 -2.79
N TYR A 191 -4.56 11.97 -3.59
CA TYR A 191 -3.74 10.84 -3.16
C TYR A 191 -2.36 10.90 -3.83
N PRO A 192 -1.56 11.94 -3.54
CA PRO A 192 -0.28 12.12 -4.23
C PRO A 192 0.77 11.08 -3.84
N ARG A 193 0.58 10.36 -2.74
CA ARG A 193 1.48 9.32 -2.26
C ARG A 193 0.72 8.03 -1.99
N VAL A 194 1.32 6.89 -2.34
CA VAL A 194 0.68 5.59 -2.14
C VAL A 194 1.67 4.52 -1.68
N ILE A 195 1.24 3.73 -0.70
CA ILE A 195 1.90 2.52 -0.20
C ILE A 195 1.05 1.33 -0.61
N LEU A 196 1.63 0.38 -1.32
CA LEU A 196 0.99 -0.82 -1.84
C LEU A 196 1.67 -2.06 -1.28
N GLY A 197 1.14 -2.59 -0.19
CA GLY A 197 1.65 -3.80 0.45
C GLY A 197 0.98 -5.06 -0.11
N GLY A 198 1.78 -6.05 -0.49
CA GLY A 198 1.31 -7.35 -0.96
C GLY A 198 0.29 -7.26 -2.10
N PRO A 199 0.42 -6.40 -3.13
CA PRO A 199 -0.54 -6.37 -4.22
C PRO A 199 -0.60 -7.73 -4.92
N PRO A 200 -1.80 -8.33 -5.09
CA PRO A 200 -1.93 -9.71 -5.56
C PRO A 200 -1.72 -9.86 -7.09
N ARG A 201 -1.32 -8.81 -7.77
CA ARG A 201 -1.02 -8.78 -9.20
C ARG A 201 -0.05 -7.65 -9.54
N ARG A 202 0.56 -7.73 -10.71
CA ARG A 202 1.40 -6.66 -11.27
C ARG A 202 0.60 -5.35 -11.39
N LEU A 203 1.23 -4.25 -11.01
CA LEU A 203 0.64 -2.91 -11.04
C LEU A 203 0.53 -2.40 -12.48
N LYS A 204 -0.45 -1.55 -12.72
CA LYS A 204 -0.66 -0.95 -14.04
C LYS A 204 -0.14 0.48 -14.06
N VAL A 205 0.95 0.70 -14.77
CA VAL A 205 1.66 1.99 -14.87
C VAL A 205 0.73 3.16 -15.19
N GLU A 206 -0.21 2.97 -16.11
CA GLU A 206 -1.17 3.99 -16.55
C GLU A 206 -2.12 4.47 -15.44
N HIS A 207 -2.20 3.76 -14.31
CA HIS A 207 -3.03 4.16 -13.18
C HIS A 207 -2.38 5.23 -12.29
N PHE A 208 -1.07 5.45 -12.41
CA PHE A 208 -0.30 6.28 -11.48
C PHE A 208 0.12 7.65 -12.05
N LYS A 209 -0.42 8.08 -13.20
CA LYS A 209 0.02 9.26 -13.98
C LYS A 209 0.25 10.55 -13.18
N HIS A 210 -0.40 10.73 -12.04
CA HIS A 210 -0.33 11.95 -11.24
C HIS A 210 0.12 11.70 -9.80
N VAL A 211 0.57 10.48 -9.51
CA VAL A 211 1.11 10.14 -8.19
C VAL A 211 2.55 10.65 -8.09
N GLN A 212 2.89 11.27 -6.98
CA GLN A 212 4.21 11.87 -6.75
C GLN A 212 5.23 10.83 -6.28
N ALA A 213 4.80 9.86 -5.45
CA ALA A 213 5.66 8.81 -4.94
C ALA A 213 4.88 7.52 -4.67
N ILE A 214 5.48 6.38 -4.99
CA ILE A 214 4.86 5.05 -4.94
C ILE A 214 5.80 4.10 -4.20
N ALA A 215 5.39 3.59 -3.06
CA ALA A 215 6.08 2.52 -2.37
C ALA A 215 5.34 1.20 -2.58
N VAL A 216 6.04 0.16 -2.97
CA VAL A 216 5.53 -1.20 -3.08
C VAL A 216 6.29 -2.06 -2.09
N PHE A 217 5.62 -2.90 -1.30
CA PHE A 217 6.33 -3.82 -0.43
C PHE A 217 5.70 -5.21 -0.42
N GLY A 218 6.51 -6.21 -0.09
CA GLY A 218 6.10 -7.60 0.09
C GLY A 218 7.02 -8.34 1.04
N GLY A 219 6.57 -9.47 1.57
CA GLY A 219 7.34 -10.31 2.47
C GLY A 219 8.32 -11.22 1.71
N GLU A 220 9.45 -11.53 2.33
CA GLU A 220 10.47 -12.42 1.75
C GLU A 220 9.95 -13.85 1.56
N LEU A 221 8.98 -14.28 2.37
CA LEU A 221 8.41 -15.63 2.34
C LEU A 221 7.20 -15.76 1.39
N GLU A 222 6.78 -14.68 0.72
CA GLU A 222 5.73 -14.72 -0.30
C GLU A 222 6.29 -14.55 -1.72
N ASP A 223 5.50 -14.89 -2.75
CA ASP A 223 5.90 -14.61 -4.14
C ASP A 223 5.81 -13.10 -4.44
N THR A 224 6.96 -12.43 -4.39
CA THR A 224 7.08 -11.00 -4.68
C THR A 224 7.34 -10.67 -6.14
N SER A 225 7.44 -11.65 -7.03
CA SER A 225 7.81 -11.46 -8.45
C SER A 225 6.97 -10.42 -9.18
N GLN A 226 5.65 -10.45 -9.00
CA GLN A 226 4.72 -9.49 -9.63
C GLN A 226 4.82 -8.09 -9.01
N MET A 227 5.17 -7.99 -7.72
CA MET A 227 5.35 -6.74 -7.00
C MET A 227 6.62 -6.03 -7.47
N ILE A 228 7.73 -6.77 -7.54
CA ILE A 228 9.03 -6.30 -8.04
C ILE A 228 8.87 -5.83 -9.50
N ALA A 229 8.34 -6.68 -10.37
CA ALA A 229 8.12 -6.33 -11.77
C ALA A 229 7.22 -5.09 -11.95
N GLY A 230 6.18 -4.95 -11.11
CA GLY A 230 5.32 -3.76 -11.14
C GLY A 230 6.04 -2.50 -10.67
N ALA A 231 6.91 -2.58 -9.66
CA ALA A 231 7.73 -1.46 -9.23
C ALA A 231 8.78 -1.06 -10.28
N GLU A 232 9.42 -2.04 -10.93
CA GLU A 232 10.38 -1.82 -12.01
C GLU A 232 9.71 -1.14 -13.23
N ASP A 233 8.50 -1.54 -13.61
CA ASP A 233 7.75 -0.88 -14.68
C ASP A 233 7.47 0.59 -14.35
N LEU A 234 7.09 0.89 -13.11
CA LEU A 234 6.86 2.25 -12.66
C LEU A 234 8.16 3.08 -12.71
N ILE A 235 9.28 2.52 -12.26
CA ILE A 235 10.60 3.17 -12.34
C ILE A 235 10.99 3.42 -13.80
N ALA A 236 10.85 2.42 -14.66
CA ALA A 236 11.14 2.53 -16.09
C ALA A 236 10.27 3.59 -16.80
N ALA A 237 9.05 3.80 -16.31
CA ALA A 237 8.14 4.85 -16.79
C ALA A 237 8.43 6.24 -16.19
N GLY A 238 9.49 6.38 -15.38
CA GLY A 238 9.91 7.67 -14.80
C GLY A 238 9.19 8.07 -13.51
N PHE A 239 8.45 7.15 -12.89
CA PHE A 239 7.83 7.43 -11.59
C PHE A 239 8.86 7.33 -10.45
N ARG A 240 8.68 8.14 -9.42
CA ARG A 240 9.35 7.94 -8.13
C ARG A 240 8.73 6.74 -7.44
N ALA A 241 9.22 5.55 -7.75
CA ALA A 241 8.75 4.29 -7.20
C ALA A 241 9.89 3.47 -6.60
N ARG A 242 9.60 2.65 -5.57
CA ARG A 242 10.57 1.72 -4.97
C ARG A 242 9.84 0.50 -4.41
N PHE A 243 10.49 -0.67 -4.57
CA PHE A 243 10.11 -1.90 -3.88
C PHE A 243 10.90 -2.04 -2.57
N PHE A 244 10.20 -2.46 -1.51
CA PHE A 244 10.75 -2.73 -0.18
C PHE A 244 10.47 -4.19 0.18
N LEU A 245 11.50 -4.94 0.50
CA LEU A 245 11.39 -6.32 0.95
C LEU A 245 11.34 -6.34 2.48
N LEU A 246 10.31 -7.00 3.04
CA LEU A 246 10.22 -7.24 4.48
C LEU A 246 10.84 -8.62 4.78
N PRO A 247 11.99 -8.67 5.49
CA PRO A 247 12.67 -9.94 5.73
C PRO A 247 11.88 -10.84 6.67
N SER A 248 11.89 -12.14 6.39
CA SER A 248 11.27 -13.21 7.21
C SER A 248 9.77 -13.06 7.44
N VAL A 249 9.06 -12.42 6.53
CA VAL A 249 7.61 -12.14 6.61
C VAL A 249 6.88 -12.84 5.47
N ASP A 250 5.71 -13.41 5.75
CA ASP A 250 4.79 -13.99 4.78
C ASP A 250 3.62 -13.04 4.49
N HIS A 251 2.77 -13.42 3.53
CA HIS A 251 1.58 -12.62 3.19
C HIS A 251 0.62 -12.50 4.37
N GLY A 252 0.33 -11.28 4.80
CA GLY A 252 -0.55 -10.99 5.95
C GLY A 252 0.18 -10.87 7.29
N ASP A 253 1.48 -11.09 7.31
CA ASP A 253 2.36 -10.82 8.43
C ASP A 253 3.20 -9.57 8.15
N PHE A 254 3.52 -8.81 9.18
CA PHE A 254 4.35 -7.59 9.09
C PHE A 254 5.60 -7.70 9.96
N GLY A 255 5.98 -8.91 10.39
CA GLY A 255 7.16 -9.16 11.19
C GLY A 255 7.08 -8.65 12.63
N GLY A 256 5.87 -8.41 13.13
CA GLY A 256 5.64 -7.79 14.44
C GLY A 256 5.87 -6.27 14.44
N GLU A 257 5.64 -5.65 15.60
CA GLU A 257 5.61 -4.19 15.72
C GLU A 257 6.94 -3.51 15.37
N LEU A 258 8.07 -4.06 15.82
CA LEU A 258 9.37 -3.44 15.58
C LEU A 258 9.76 -3.48 14.10
N ALA A 259 9.66 -4.63 13.46
CA ALA A 259 10.00 -4.79 12.05
C ALA A 259 9.05 -4.00 11.14
N GLY A 260 7.74 -4.05 11.42
CA GLY A 260 6.74 -3.26 10.71
C GLY A 260 6.98 -1.77 10.84
N ASN A 261 7.31 -1.26 12.02
CA ASN A 261 7.62 0.16 12.22
C ASN A 261 8.88 0.61 11.49
N LEU A 262 9.96 -0.17 11.53
CA LEU A 262 11.19 0.14 10.79
C LEU A 262 10.91 0.19 9.28
N ALA A 263 10.20 -0.81 8.76
CA ALA A 263 9.84 -0.86 7.35
C ALA A 263 8.94 0.33 6.94
N LEU A 264 7.92 0.66 7.74
CA LEU A 264 7.07 1.81 7.43
C LEU A 264 7.82 3.13 7.55
N SER A 265 8.72 3.30 8.54
CA SER A 265 9.54 4.50 8.64
C SER A 265 10.37 4.71 7.37
N GLU A 266 11.07 3.67 6.89
CA GLU A 266 11.84 3.75 5.65
C GLU A 266 10.96 4.07 4.43
N ILE A 267 9.76 3.50 4.35
CA ILE A 267 8.77 3.77 3.31
C ILE A 267 8.31 5.24 3.37
N LEU A 268 7.99 5.76 4.54
CA LEU A 268 7.50 7.12 4.72
C LEU A 268 8.60 8.15 4.44
N ASP A 269 9.84 7.89 4.83
CA ASP A 269 11.01 8.71 4.46
C ASP A 269 11.17 8.78 2.94
N PHE A 270 11.03 7.62 2.27
CA PHE A 270 11.05 7.59 0.81
C PHE A 270 9.90 8.40 0.20
N LEU A 271 8.70 8.37 0.76
CA LEU A 271 7.53 9.08 0.22
C LEU A 271 7.57 10.58 0.50
N SER A 272 8.35 11.01 1.48
CA SER A 272 8.49 12.45 1.81
C SER A 272 9.12 13.20 0.65
N PRO A 273 8.70 14.45 0.38
CA PRO A 273 9.33 15.24 -0.66
C PRO A 273 10.82 15.42 -0.33
N PRO A 274 11.71 15.41 -1.33
CA PRO A 274 13.12 15.72 -1.09
C PRO A 274 13.23 17.12 -0.46
N PRO A 275 14.18 17.33 0.44
CA PRO A 275 14.40 18.65 1.00
C PRO A 275 14.62 19.68 -0.14
N PRO A 276 14.16 20.92 0.02
CA PRO A 276 14.36 21.94 -1.00
C PRO A 276 15.85 22.05 -1.29
N VAL A 277 16.21 22.03 -2.57
CA VAL A 277 17.58 22.30 -2.99
C VAL A 277 17.86 23.76 -2.64
N ILE A 278 18.66 23.96 -1.58
CA ILE A 278 19.16 25.30 -1.27
C ILE A 278 20.18 25.60 -2.35
N GLU A 279 19.78 26.36 -3.38
CA GLU A 279 20.76 26.91 -4.32
C GLU A 279 21.77 27.73 -3.50
N PRO A 280 23.08 27.48 -3.69
CA PRO A 280 24.08 28.28 -3.00
C PRO A 280 23.84 29.75 -3.35
N ALA A 281 23.73 30.58 -2.32
CA ALA A 281 23.52 32.01 -2.50
C ALA A 281 24.53 32.50 -3.54
N THR A 282 24.05 33.06 -4.63
CA THR A 282 24.91 33.64 -5.66
C THR A 282 25.74 34.72 -4.99
N GLU A 283 27.04 34.51 -4.91
CA GLU A 283 27.96 35.43 -4.29
C GLU A 283 27.75 36.83 -4.93
N PRO A 284 27.48 37.86 -4.14
CA PRO A 284 27.24 39.18 -4.70
C PRO A 284 28.45 39.60 -5.55
N ALA A 285 28.19 39.93 -6.81
CA ALA A 285 29.23 40.34 -7.73
C ALA A 285 30.10 41.44 -7.07
N ALA A 286 31.41 41.21 -7.03
CA ALA A 286 32.35 42.16 -6.44
C ALA A 286 32.15 43.55 -7.07
N PRO A 287 32.14 44.63 -6.28
CA PRO A 287 31.92 45.99 -6.80
C PRO A 287 32.96 46.30 -7.85
N THR A 288 32.53 46.62 -9.05
CA THR A 288 33.41 47.08 -10.14
C THR A 288 34.09 48.39 -9.69
N LYS A 289 35.41 48.35 -9.49
CA LYS A 289 36.20 49.57 -9.22
C LYS A 289 36.04 50.48 -10.41
N VAL A 290 35.30 51.58 -10.21
CA VAL A 290 35.30 52.70 -11.15
C VAL A 290 36.67 53.39 -11.03
N ALA A 291 37.49 53.31 -12.08
CA ALA A 291 38.73 54.05 -12.18
C ALA A 291 38.39 55.54 -12.32
N GLN A 292 38.98 56.36 -11.42
CA GLN A 292 38.96 57.83 -11.51
C GLN A 292 40.06 58.29 -12.45
#